data_052dfa9cb3969dd5d323de2f397c2cd3
#
_entry.id   052dfa9cb3969dd5d323de2f397c2cd3
#
_cell.length_a   1.000
_cell.length_b   1.000
_cell.length_c   1.000
_cell.angle_alpha   90.00
_cell.angle_beta   90.00
_cell.angle_gamma   90.00
#
_symmetry.space_group_name_H-M   'P 1'
#
loop_
_entity.id
_entity.type
_entity.pdbx_description
1 polymer ?
#
loop_
_entity_poly.entity_id
_entity_poly.type
_entity_poly.pdbx_seq_one_letter_code
_entity_poly.pdbx_strand_id
1 'polypeptide(L)'
;MIPRQEFGRTGYQSTRVIFGSWALSKATKAEADRTLALLQEYGVNHIDTAPMYGNSEKAIGSWLAKHRSDFFVATKTRRRSRKEALDNLKLSLERLHVDYIDLWQLHGLTNDAGWEKVMGPGGALEAFVEARDKGLVRFLGVTGHGNKVPEMHKRSLERFDFDTVLLPYNYLLMQNPHYATAFNELVGLCRKRNVAVQTIKSIARRPWGSRPKTCNTYFYEPLVTQDAIDKSVHWALGLPDSFVITAGDIQLLPKVLDAANRFEKRTSDEEMRAMVHEFDMQEIFHHAAHARLRDKGPHTWGGQVSKALKELIREGFFEYPKRRALEHVIKALESRGLLTEGKEANISNALAGRVRKGFLKKSKTSNGWVYWIE
;
A
#
# COMPACT_ATOMS: atom_id res chain seq x y z
N MET A 1 26.69 11.74 1.17
CA MET A 1 25.35 11.77 1.82
C MET A 1 24.28 11.91 0.75
N ILE A 2 23.11 11.30 0.94
CA ILE A 2 22.00 11.37 -0.01
C ILE A 2 21.56 12.82 -0.20
N PRO A 3 21.42 13.32 -1.45
CA PRO A 3 21.03 14.71 -1.71
C PRO A 3 19.68 15.06 -1.07
N ARG A 4 19.55 16.30 -0.61
CA ARG A 4 18.28 16.88 -0.14
C ARG A 4 17.73 17.85 -1.16
N GLN A 5 16.43 17.98 -1.17
CA GLN A 5 15.72 19.02 -1.93
C GLN A 5 14.42 19.41 -1.24
N GLU A 6 13.87 20.54 -1.60
CA GLU A 6 12.60 21.02 -1.06
C GLU A 6 11.46 20.06 -1.39
N PHE A 7 10.69 19.66 -0.38
CA PHE A 7 9.59 18.71 -0.50
C PHE A 7 8.30 19.43 -0.92
N GLY A 8 8.27 19.83 -2.19
CA GLY A 8 7.19 20.65 -2.72
C GLY A 8 7.00 21.92 -1.90
N ARG A 9 5.78 22.39 -1.77
CA ARG A 9 5.41 23.59 -1.01
C ARG A 9 5.47 23.45 0.51
N THR A 10 5.92 22.30 1.03
CA THR A 10 6.03 22.09 2.48
C THR A 10 7.16 22.89 3.14
N GLY A 11 8.12 23.40 2.35
CA GLY A 11 9.33 24.07 2.84
C GLY A 11 10.33 23.14 3.53
N TYR A 12 10.05 21.83 3.61
CA TYR A 12 10.95 20.87 4.24
C TYR A 12 12.04 20.41 3.29
N GLN A 13 13.29 20.38 3.76
CA GLN A 13 14.45 19.86 3.01
C GLN A 13 14.57 18.34 3.21
N SER A 14 13.81 17.58 2.44
CA SER A 14 13.79 16.12 2.49
C SER A 14 14.96 15.53 1.70
N THR A 15 15.54 14.44 2.21
CA THR A 15 16.38 13.58 1.36
C THR A 15 15.57 13.07 0.18
N ARG A 16 16.22 12.96 -1.00
CA ARG A 16 15.57 12.44 -2.22
C ARG A 16 15.18 10.97 -2.12
N VAL A 17 15.66 10.27 -1.08
CA VAL A 17 15.18 8.95 -0.66
C VAL A 17 14.43 9.07 0.64
N ILE A 18 13.24 8.49 0.69
CA ILE A 18 12.35 8.41 1.84
C ILE A 18 12.32 6.96 2.35
N PHE A 19 12.40 6.76 3.64
CA PHE A 19 12.32 5.41 4.20
C PHE A 19 10.89 4.87 4.17
N GLY A 20 10.66 3.84 3.37
CA GLY A 20 9.39 3.09 3.31
C GLY A 20 9.29 2.05 4.42
N SER A 21 8.62 2.37 5.49
CA SER A 21 8.67 1.61 6.73
C SER A 21 7.84 0.30 6.75
N TRP A 22 7.22 -0.10 5.62
CA TRP A 22 6.76 -1.48 5.50
C TRP A 22 7.88 -2.49 5.82
N ALA A 23 9.13 -2.10 5.58
CA ALA A 23 10.31 -2.88 5.93
C ALA A 23 10.32 -3.32 7.41
N LEU A 24 9.79 -2.49 8.32
CA LEU A 24 9.69 -2.78 9.76
C LEU A 24 8.43 -3.55 10.17
N SER A 25 7.58 -3.95 9.23
CA SER A 25 6.27 -4.55 9.54
C SER A 25 6.35 -5.81 10.42
N LYS A 26 7.45 -6.54 10.35
CA LYS A 26 7.74 -7.77 11.09
C LYS A 26 9.05 -7.70 11.87
N ALA A 27 9.72 -6.57 11.85
CA ALA A 27 11.01 -6.39 12.49
C ALA A 27 10.91 -6.51 14.02
N THR A 28 11.90 -7.14 14.62
CA THR A 28 12.14 -7.07 16.06
C THR A 28 12.58 -5.66 16.45
N LYS A 29 12.52 -5.33 17.74
CA LYS A 29 13.03 -4.03 18.22
C LYS A 29 14.47 -3.80 17.83
N ALA A 30 15.34 -4.77 18.01
CA ALA A 30 16.76 -4.64 17.67
C ALA A 30 17.01 -4.43 16.15
N GLU A 31 16.23 -5.07 15.28
CA GLU A 31 16.30 -4.84 13.84
C GLU A 31 15.79 -3.45 13.48
N ALA A 32 14.71 -2.99 14.11
CA ALA A 32 14.19 -1.66 13.89
C ALA A 32 15.19 -0.58 14.33
N ASP A 33 15.78 -0.72 15.52
CA ASP A 33 16.78 0.23 16.04
C ASP A 33 18.01 0.31 15.10
N ARG A 34 18.53 -0.83 14.64
CA ARG A 34 19.65 -0.85 13.66
C ARG A 34 19.25 -0.21 12.33
N THR A 35 18.04 -0.48 11.86
CA THR A 35 17.54 0.10 10.63
C THR A 35 17.41 1.62 10.71
N LEU A 36 16.88 2.13 11.82
CA LEU A 36 16.70 3.57 12.03
C LEU A 36 18.04 4.28 12.27
N ALA A 37 19.00 3.64 12.94
CA ALA A 37 20.37 4.14 13.04
C ALA A 37 21.06 4.24 11.66
N LEU A 38 20.88 3.24 10.79
CA LEU A 38 21.41 3.27 9.43
C LEU A 38 20.84 4.45 8.62
N LEU A 39 19.56 4.81 8.82
CA LEU A 39 18.99 5.98 8.16
C LEU A 39 19.73 7.27 8.55
N GLN A 40 20.07 7.44 9.83
CA GLN A 40 20.85 8.59 10.30
C GLN A 40 22.25 8.62 9.72
N GLU A 41 22.93 7.47 9.60
CA GLU A 41 24.25 7.37 8.98
C GLU A 41 24.26 7.86 7.52
N TYR A 42 23.20 7.56 6.76
CA TYR A 42 23.02 8.05 5.39
C TYR A 42 22.36 9.45 5.31
N GLY A 43 22.01 10.05 6.44
CA GLY A 43 21.38 11.36 6.54
C GLY A 43 19.94 11.40 6.06
N VAL A 44 19.26 10.24 5.99
CA VAL A 44 17.84 10.15 5.64
C VAL A 44 17.01 10.76 6.76
N ASN A 45 16.18 11.73 6.40
CA ASN A 45 15.40 12.52 7.35
C ASN A 45 13.88 12.47 7.11
N HIS A 46 13.39 11.52 6.32
CA HIS A 46 11.98 11.37 6.01
C HIS A 46 11.55 9.91 6.13
N ILE A 47 10.51 9.65 6.92
CA ILE A 47 9.94 8.33 7.16
C ILE A 47 8.50 8.30 6.68
N ASP A 48 8.16 7.29 5.85
CA ASP A 48 6.80 7.04 5.38
C ASP A 48 6.27 5.73 5.96
N THR A 49 5.28 5.80 6.85
CA THR A 49 4.64 4.66 7.52
C THR A 49 3.13 4.56 7.22
N ALA A 50 2.45 3.62 7.85
CA ALA A 50 0.99 3.48 7.85
C ALA A 50 0.51 2.56 8.97
N PRO A 51 -0.72 2.74 9.51
CA PRO A 51 -1.30 1.89 10.55
C PRO A 51 -1.38 0.40 10.18
N MET A 52 -1.44 0.10 8.89
CA MET A 52 -1.53 -1.28 8.39
C MET A 52 -0.16 -1.94 8.12
N TYR A 53 0.93 -1.27 8.44
CA TYR A 53 2.29 -1.79 8.26
C TYR A 53 2.76 -2.61 9.49
N GLY A 54 1.90 -3.48 10.01
CA GLY A 54 2.23 -4.36 11.14
C GLY A 54 2.71 -3.58 12.36
N ASN A 55 3.92 -3.85 12.83
CA ASN A 55 4.51 -3.18 14.00
C ASN A 55 5.22 -1.86 13.68
N SER A 56 5.23 -1.41 12.43
CA SER A 56 6.06 -0.29 11.97
C SER A 56 5.84 0.99 12.78
N GLU A 57 4.59 1.46 12.98
CA GLU A 57 4.33 2.69 13.75
C GLU A 57 4.87 2.61 15.19
N LYS A 58 4.72 1.45 15.86
CA LYS A 58 5.22 1.26 17.24
C LYS A 58 6.75 1.23 17.29
N ALA A 59 7.38 0.57 16.31
CA ALA A 59 8.85 0.50 16.24
C ALA A 59 9.46 1.90 16.02
N ILE A 60 8.87 2.67 15.09
CA ILE A 60 9.26 4.06 14.83
C ILE A 60 9.00 4.96 16.06
N GLY A 61 7.83 4.81 16.71
CA GLY A 61 7.47 5.60 17.89
C GLY A 61 8.48 5.49 19.03
N SER A 62 8.97 4.30 19.28
CA SER A 62 10.03 4.07 20.28
C SER A 62 11.33 4.84 19.96
N TRP A 63 11.64 5.03 18.68
CA TRP A 63 12.79 5.79 18.23
C TRP A 63 12.52 7.30 18.26
N LEU A 64 11.35 7.74 17.79
CA LEU A 64 10.96 9.14 17.73
C LEU A 64 10.89 9.81 19.10
N ALA A 65 10.68 9.06 20.18
CA ALA A 65 10.74 9.58 21.54
C ALA A 65 12.05 10.35 21.85
N LYS A 66 13.13 10.03 21.11
CA LYS A 66 14.44 10.70 21.27
C LYS A 66 14.89 11.46 20.01
N HIS A 67 14.26 11.21 18.86
CA HIS A 67 14.72 11.65 17.55
C HIS A 67 13.61 12.30 16.70
N ARG A 68 12.57 12.86 17.35
CA ARG A 68 11.44 13.45 16.62
C ARG A 68 11.84 14.57 15.68
N SER A 69 12.76 15.43 16.12
CA SER A 69 13.24 16.56 15.34
C SER A 69 14.08 16.18 14.10
N ASP A 70 14.60 14.96 14.08
CA ASP A 70 15.49 14.51 13.03
C ASP A 70 14.73 14.07 11.78
N PHE A 71 13.41 13.82 11.91
CA PHE A 71 12.60 13.23 10.87
C PHE A 71 11.33 13.98 10.54
N PHE A 72 11.06 14.12 9.25
CA PHE A 72 9.72 14.36 8.72
C PHE A 72 8.96 13.03 8.72
N VAL A 73 7.83 12.96 9.41
CA VAL A 73 7.09 11.71 9.63
C VAL A 73 5.77 11.77 8.86
N ALA A 74 5.63 10.83 7.91
CA ALA A 74 4.40 10.64 7.15
C ALA A 74 3.69 9.35 7.57
N THR A 75 2.37 9.41 7.78
CA THR A 75 1.52 8.23 7.92
C THR A 75 0.27 8.31 7.03
N LYS A 76 -0.58 7.30 7.06
CA LYS A 76 -1.68 7.16 6.12
C LYS A 76 -2.95 6.65 6.81
N THR A 77 -4.11 6.80 6.13
CA THR A 77 -5.32 6.09 6.54
C THR A 77 -6.06 5.47 5.35
N ARG A 78 -6.60 4.26 5.54
CA ARG A 78 -7.54 3.62 4.62
C ARG A 78 -9.00 3.87 4.98
N ARG A 79 -9.25 4.57 6.07
CA ARG A 79 -10.61 4.91 6.49
C ARG A 79 -11.18 5.94 5.50
N ARG A 80 -12.45 5.80 5.18
CA ARG A 80 -13.11 6.61 4.15
C ARG A 80 -14.15 7.58 4.71
N SER A 81 -14.61 7.37 5.94
CA SER A 81 -15.48 8.32 6.66
C SER A 81 -14.67 9.22 7.59
N ARG A 82 -15.19 10.42 7.86
CA ARG A 82 -14.58 11.42 8.76
C ARG A 82 -14.30 10.82 10.15
N LYS A 83 -15.31 10.21 10.79
CA LYS A 83 -15.16 9.64 12.13
C LYS A 83 -14.05 8.58 12.18
N GLU A 84 -14.13 7.56 11.30
CA GLU A 84 -13.15 6.48 11.30
C GLU A 84 -11.72 6.96 10.99
N ALA A 85 -11.58 8.01 10.16
CA ALA A 85 -10.28 8.57 9.83
C ALA A 85 -9.67 9.28 11.04
N LEU A 86 -10.43 10.08 11.79
CA LEU A 86 -9.97 10.73 13.02
C LEU A 86 -9.62 9.71 14.11
N ASP A 87 -10.46 8.70 14.32
CA ASP A 87 -10.17 7.61 15.27
C ASP A 87 -8.85 6.89 14.90
N ASN A 88 -8.62 6.69 13.59
CA ASN A 88 -7.39 6.07 13.11
C ASN A 88 -6.15 6.97 13.26
N LEU A 89 -6.29 8.29 13.06
CA LEU A 89 -5.22 9.27 13.28
C LEU A 89 -4.79 9.28 14.75
N LYS A 90 -5.75 9.33 15.67
CA LYS A 90 -5.48 9.29 17.11
C LYS A 90 -4.62 8.07 17.49
N LEU A 91 -4.97 6.88 16.99
CA LEU A 91 -4.19 5.66 17.21
C LEU A 91 -2.79 5.73 16.57
N SER A 92 -2.61 6.43 15.46
CA SER A 92 -1.29 6.63 14.86
C SER A 92 -0.42 7.57 15.69
N LEU A 93 -0.96 8.67 16.19
CA LEU A 93 -0.26 9.60 17.11
C LEU A 93 0.20 8.86 18.37
N GLU A 94 -0.68 8.08 18.99
CA GLU A 94 -0.37 7.25 20.17
C GLU A 94 0.77 6.24 19.89
N ARG A 95 0.73 5.51 18.73
CA ARG A 95 1.74 4.50 18.38
C ARG A 95 3.09 5.11 18.01
N LEU A 96 3.06 6.29 17.39
CA LEU A 96 4.25 7.01 16.99
C LEU A 96 4.85 7.84 18.14
N HIS A 97 4.15 7.94 19.27
CA HIS A 97 4.56 8.74 20.44
C HIS A 97 4.86 10.20 20.06
N VAL A 98 3.98 10.81 19.26
CA VAL A 98 4.12 12.19 18.78
C VAL A 98 2.83 12.98 18.96
N ASP A 99 2.95 14.29 19.16
CA ASP A 99 1.81 15.21 19.29
C ASP A 99 1.23 15.59 17.91
N TYR A 100 2.06 15.56 16.88
CA TYR A 100 1.66 15.83 15.50
C TYR A 100 2.43 14.99 14.49
N ILE A 101 1.82 14.82 13.32
CA ILE A 101 2.39 14.16 12.14
C ILE A 101 2.67 15.20 11.07
N ASP A 102 3.82 15.12 10.39
CA ASP A 102 4.14 16.09 9.34
C ASP A 102 3.24 15.93 8.11
N LEU A 103 3.02 14.70 7.66
CA LEU A 103 2.21 14.43 6.47
C LEU A 103 1.20 13.31 6.72
N TRP A 104 -0.08 13.59 6.56
CA TRP A 104 -1.13 12.58 6.61
C TRP A 104 -1.71 12.31 5.23
N GLN A 105 -1.78 11.04 4.82
CA GLN A 105 -2.08 10.67 3.45
C GLN A 105 -3.30 9.74 3.32
N LEU A 106 -4.17 9.98 2.34
CA LEU A 106 -5.22 9.05 1.93
C LEU A 106 -4.58 7.81 1.31
N HIS A 107 -4.76 6.65 1.94
CA HIS A 107 -4.07 5.42 1.56
C HIS A 107 -4.83 4.63 0.50
N GLY A 108 -4.22 4.49 -0.67
CA GLY A 108 -4.73 3.64 -1.73
C GLY A 108 -6.05 4.14 -2.31
N LEU A 109 -6.11 5.40 -2.71
CA LEU A 109 -7.27 5.99 -3.39
C LEU A 109 -7.16 5.69 -4.89
N THR A 110 -7.72 4.55 -5.31
CA THR A 110 -7.44 3.94 -6.63
C THR A 110 -8.68 3.62 -7.45
N ASN A 111 -9.88 3.96 -6.97
CA ASN A 111 -11.14 3.72 -7.67
C ASN A 111 -12.18 4.77 -7.33
N ASP A 112 -13.16 4.94 -8.22
CA ASP A 112 -14.19 5.97 -8.12
C ASP A 112 -15.03 5.85 -6.85
N ALA A 113 -15.51 4.67 -6.50
CA ALA A 113 -16.36 4.48 -5.32
C ALA A 113 -15.65 4.88 -4.02
N GLY A 114 -14.36 4.56 -3.89
CA GLY A 114 -13.55 4.99 -2.75
C GLY A 114 -13.29 6.49 -2.77
N TRP A 115 -13.11 7.07 -3.95
CA TRP A 115 -12.87 8.49 -4.15
C TRP A 115 -14.10 9.31 -3.78
N GLU A 116 -15.29 8.95 -4.32
CA GLU A 116 -16.54 9.63 -4.01
C GLU A 116 -16.84 9.61 -2.50
N LYS A 117 -16.60 8.47 -1.83
CA LYS A 117 -16.80 8.37 -0.39
C LYS A 117 -15.86 9.25 0.41
N VAL A 118 -14.61 9.41 -0.03
CA VAL A 118 -13.61 10.25 0.65
C VAL A 118 -13.89 11.72 0.44
N MET A 119 -14.24 12.12 -0.78
CA MET A 119 -14.40 13.53 -1.19
C MET A 119 -15.81 14.07 -0.95
N GLY A 120 -16.79 13.20 -0.67
CA GLY A 120 -18.19 13.57 -0.39
C GLY A 120 -18.44 13.94 1.06
N PRO A 121 -19.68 14.36 1.38
CA PRO A 121 -20.10 14.73 2.73
C PRO A 121 -19.86 13.60 3.75
N GLY A 122 -19.31 13.94 4.92
CA GLY A 122 -18.93 12.98 5.96
C GLY A 122 -17.74 12.09 5.58
N GLY A 123 -17.05 12.41 4.50
CA GLY A 123 -15.89 11.71 4.00
C GLY A 123 -14.60 12.01 4.77
N ALA A 124 -13.56 11.20 4.48
CA ALA A 124 -12.30 11.35 5.19
C ALA A 124 -11.59 12.69 4.87
N LEU A 125 -11.89 13.36 3.76
CA LEU A 125 -11.32 14.67 3.45
C LEU A 125 -11.68 15.70 4.52
N GLU A 126 -12.90 15.68 5.06
CA GLU A 126 -13.28 16.57 6.18
C GLU A 126 -12.41 16.32 7.42
N ALA A 127 -12.09 15.05 7.72
CA ALA A 127 -11.18 14.71 8.80
C ALA A 127 -9.76 15.25 8.57
N PHE A 128 -9.29 15.23 7.32
CA PHE A 128 -7.98 15.74 6.93
C PHE A 128 -7.87 17.24 7.18
N VAL A 129 -8.86 17.99 6.74
CA VAL A 129 -8.93 19.45 6.98
C VAL A 129 -9.00 19.74 8.47
N GLU A 130 -9.91 19.08 9.20
CA GLU A 130 -10.06 19.25 10.65
C GLU A 130 -8.77 18.95 11.42
N ALA A 131 -8.07 17.86 11.07
CA ALA A 131 -6.82 17.48 11.72
C ALA A 131 -5.71 18.50 11.47
N ARG A 132 -5.64 19.08 10.27
CA ARG A 132 -4.70 20.15 9.94
C ARG A 132 -5.03 21.42 10.71
N ASP A 133 -6.29 21.82 10.72
CA ASP A 133 -6.74 23.04 11.42
C ASP A 133 -6.51 22.96 12.94
N LYS A 134 -6.53 21.74 13.51
CA LYS A 134 -6.20 21.46 14.91
C LYS A 134 -4.69 21.30 15.18
N GLY A 135 -3.85 21.39 14.17
CA GLY A 135 -2.40 21.19 14.30
C GLY A 135 -1.95 19.74 14.56
N LEU A 136 -2.86 18.76 14.44
CA LEU A 136 -2.52 17.33 14.58
C LEU A 136 -1.75 16.78 13.38
N VAL A 137 -1.89 17.43 12.21
CA VAL A 137 -1.12 17.16 11.01
C VAL A 137 -0.75 18.47 10.34
N ARG A 138 0.41 18.52 9.66
CA ARG A 138 0.88 19.75 8.99
C ARG A 138 0.45 19.78 7.53
N PHE A 139 0.68 18.69 6.82
CA PHE A 139 0.47 18.56 5.38
C PHE A 139 -0.42 17.38 5.04
N LEU A 140 -1.07 17.45 3.88
CA LEU A 140 -2.06 16.48 3.44
C LEU A 140 -1.66 15.88 2.09
N GLY A 141 -1.82 14.55 1.95
CA GLY A 141 -1.42 13.86 0.73
C GLY A 141 -2.38 12.77 0.28
N VAL A 142 -2.15 12.29 -0.94
CA VAL A 142 -2.90 11.18 -1.53
C VAL A 142 -1.96 10.14 -2.09
N THR A 143 -2.28 8.86 -1.88
CA THR A 143 -1.44 7.73 -2.32
C THR A 143 -2.22 6.70 -3.09
N GLY A 144 -1.56 5.99 -3.99
CA GLY A 144 -2.20 4.95 -4.76
C GLY A 144 -1.26 3.91 -5.37
N HIS A 145 -1.88 2.86 -5.91
CA HIS A 145 -1.23 1.75 -6.59
C HIS A 145 -2.04 1.36 -7.82
N GLY A 146 -1.36 0.83 -8.85
CA GLY A 146 -1.98 0.36 -10.09
C GLY A 146 -1.98 1.40 -11.20
N ASN A 147 -2.47 0.99 -12.38
CA ASN A 147 -2.29 1.76 -13.63
C ASN A 147 -3.16 3.02 -13.72
N LYS A 148 -4.28 3.09 -12.97
CA LYS A 148 -5.19 4.25 -12.97
C LYS A 148 -4.82 5.35 -11.96
N VAL A 149 -3.75 5.17 -11.22
CA VAL A 149 -3.39 6.07 -10.10
C VAL A 149 -3.04 7.49 -10.56
N PRO A 150 -2.31 7.71 -11.66
CA PRO A 150 -2.05 9.07 -12.11
C PRO A 150 -3.33 9.88 -12.39
N GLU A 151 -4.31 9.27 -13.07
CA GLU A 151 -5.61 9.88 -13.35
C GLU A 151 -6.40 10.17 -12.05
N MET A 152 -6.41 9.22 -11.12
CA MET A 152 -7.09 9.38 -9.84
C MET A 152 -6.47 10.49 -8.98
N HIS A 153 -5.14 10.64 -9.04
CA HIS A 153 -4.45 11.71 -8.31
C HIS A 153 -4.65 13.07 -8.99
N LYS A 154 -4.66 13.15 -10.32
CA LYS A 154 -5.03 14.37 -11.05
C LYS A 154 -6.43 14.83 -10.65
N ARG A 155 -7.42 13.94 -10.67
CA ARG A 155 -8.79 14.20 -10.20
C ARG A 155 -8.82 14.67 -8.74
N SER A 156 -7.96 14.08 -7.89
CA SER A 156 -7.88 14.46 -6.47
C SER A 156 -7.33 15.87 -6.30
N LEU A 157 -6.29 16.26 -7.07
CA LEU A 157 -5.73 17.60 -7.06
C LEU A 157 -6.70 18.65 -7.64
N GLU A 158 -7.56 18.29 -8.58
CA GLU A 158 -8.63 19.16 -9.09
C GLU A 158 -9.71 19.43 -8.03
N ARG A 159 -9.94 18.46 -7.14
CA ARG A 159 -10.97 18.54 -6.08
C ARG A 159 -10.48 19.22 -4.81
N PHE A 160 -9.21 19.03 -4.46
CA PHE A 160 -8.61 19.54 -3.22
C PHE A 160 -7.11 19.78 -3.40
N ASP A 161 -6.59 20.80 -2.75
CA ASP A 161 -5.21 21.23 -2.87
C ASP A 161 -4.28 20.42 -1.95
N PHE A 162 -4.05 19.15 -2.29
CA PHE A 162 -3.11 18.28 -1.57
C PHE A 162 -1.66 18.74 -1.77
N ASP A 163 -0.86 18.60 -0.70
CA ASP A 163 0.56 18.97 -0.69
C ASP A 163 1.45 17.92 -1.35
N THR A 164 1.00 16.67 -1.38
CA THR A 164 1.78 15.55 -1.93
C THR A 164 0.94 14.52 -2.68
N VAL A 165 1.55 13.89 -3.68
CA VAL A 165 1.05 12.66 -4.31
C VAL A 165 2.07 11.55 -4.19
N LEU A 166 1.60 10.29 -4.04
CA LEU A 166 2.45 9.11 -4.00
C LEU A 166 1.94 8.05 -4.98
N LEU A 167 2.78 7.63 -5.92
CA LEU A 167 2.40 6.69 -6.96
C LEU A 167 3.57 5.83 -7.44
N PRO A 168 3.33 4.68 -8.10
CA PRO A 168 4.38 3.86 -8.67
C PRO A 168 5.17 4.55 -9.78
N TYR A 169 6.49 4.33 -9.79
CA TYR A 169 7.37 4.77 -10.88
C TYR A 169 8.54 3.79 -11.03
N ASN A 170 8.61 3.10 -12.14
CA ASN A 170 9.74 2.28 -12.56
C ASN A 170 9.79 2.18 -14.08
N TYR A 171 10.90 1.68 -14.61
CA TYR A 171 11.15 1.62 -16.05
C TYR A 171 10.02 0.94 -16.83
N LEU A 172 9.66 -0.29 -16.44
CA LEU A 172 8.64 -1.07 -17.16
C LEU A 172 7.25 -0.42 -17.14
N LEU A 173 6.87 0.17 -16.02
CA LEU A 173 5.58 0.84 -15.93
C LEU A 173 5.51 2.06 -16.86
N MET A 174 6.63 2.74 -17.07
CA MET A 174 6.74 3.86 -18.02
C MET A 174 6.83 3.41 -19.49
N GLN A 175 7.02 2.11 -19.78
CA GLN A 175 6.87 1.58 -21.13
C GLN A 175 5.40 1.38 -21.55
N ASN A 176 4.46 1.45 -20.61
CA ASN A 176 3.04 1.48 -20.91
C ASN A 176 2.64 2.92 -21.34
N PRO A 177 2.30 3.17 -22.62
CA PRO A 177 2.08 4.53 -23.12
C PRO A 177 0.94 5.26 -22.39
N HIS A 178 -0.10 4.53 -22.02
CA HIS A 178 -1.25 5.09 -21.30
C HIS A 178 -0.86 5.57 -19.90
N TYR A 179 -0.12 4.74 -19.16
CA TYR A 179 0.40 5.12 -17.86
C TYR A 179 1.38 6.29 -17.95
N ALA A 180 2.33 6.21 -18.90
CA ALA A 180 3.36 7.23 -19.07
C ALA A 180 2.76 8.60 -19.39
N THR A 181 1.76 8.67 -20.27
CA THR A 181 1.05 9.91 -20.59
C THR A 181 0.36 10.49 -19.37
N ALA A 182 -0.46 9.71 -18.66
CA ALA A 182 -1.17 10.15 -17.46
C ALA A 182 -0.20 10.54 -16.31
N PHE A 183 0.90 9.80 -16.15
CA PHE A 183 1.95 10.11 -15.19
C PHE A 183 2.62 11.45 -15.47
N ASN A 184 3.02 11.69 -16.72
CA ASN A 184 3.67 12.93 -17.11
C ASN A 184 2.76 14.15 -16.99
N GLU A 185 1.46 14.01 -17.32
CA GLU A 185 0.46 15.05 -17.08
C GLU A 185 0.32 15.38 -15.59
N LEU A 186 0.23 14.37 -14.73
CA LEU A 186 0.16 14.55 -13.28
C LEU A 186 1.42 15.25 -12.75
N VAL A 187 2.62 14.77 -13.12
CA VAL A 187 3.88 15.38 -12.68
C VAL A 187 3.99 16.83 -13.17
N GLY A 188 3.57 17.12 -14.40
CA GLY A 188 3.49 18.49 -14.92
C GLY A 188 2.55 19.40 -14.11
N LEU A 189 1.40 18.85 -13.67
CA LEU A 189 0.48 19.56 -12.78
C LEU A 189 1.09 19.79 -11.39
N CYS A 190 1.75 18.76 -10.83
CA CYS A 190 2.43 18.84 -9.54
C CYS A 190 3.51 19.93 -9.54
N ARG A 191 4.36 19.99 -10.58
CA ARG A 191 5.37 21.05 -10.74
C ARG A 191 4.75 22.44 -10.75
N LYS A 192 3.69 22.65 -11.53
CA LYS A 192 3.01 23.95 -11.61
C LYS A 192 2.42 24.41 -10.27
N ARG A 193 2.05 23.46 -9.41
CA ARG A 193 1.42 23.73 -8.10
C ARG A 193 2.37 23.55 -6.92
N ASN A 194 3.64 23.26 -7.17
CA ASN A 194 4.64 22.91 -6.16
C ASN A 194 4.18 21.78 -5.21
N VAL A 195 3.53 20.73 -5.77
CA VAL A 195 3.09 19.51 -5.06
C VAL A 195 4.22 18.48 -5.10
N ALA A 196 4.61 17.94 -3.95
CA ALA A 196 5.68 16.95 -3.90
C ALA A 196 5.25 15.60 -4.51
N VAL A 197 6.10 15.04 -5.38
CA VAL A 197 5.87 13.74 -6.02
C VAL A 197 6.72 12.68 -5.35
N GLN A 198 6.06 11.74 -4.68
CA GLN A 198 6.70 10.57 -4.07
C GLN A 198 6.52 9.36 -4.98
N THR A 199 7.59 8.62 -5.22
CA THR A 199 7.57 7.45 -6.10
C THR A 199 7.89 6.16 -5.33
N ILE A 200 7.23 5.08 -5.70
CA ILE A 200 7.41 3.75 -5.12
C ILE A 200 7.71 2.70 -6.19
N LYS A 201 8.27 1.57 -5.77
CA LYS A 201 8.49 0.37 -6.59
C LYS A 201 9.63 0.51 -7.61
N SER A 202 10.61 1.38 -7.32
CA SER A 202 11.79 1.58 -8.18
C SER A 202 12.53 0.27 -8.51
N ILE A 203 12.73 -0.62 -7.53
CA ILE A 203 13.44 -1.89 -7.70
C ILE A 203 12.51 -3.08 -7.94
N ALA A 204 11.30 -2.85 -8.46
CA ALA A 204 10.39 -3.93 -8.76
C ALA A 204 10.87 -4.74 -9.98
N ARG A 205 11.05 -6.06 -9.80
CA ARG A 205 11.43 -6.99 -10.85
C ARG A 205 10.20 -7.54 -11.58
N ARG A 206 9.27 -8.17 -10.83
CA ARG A 206 8.08 -8.82 -11.40
C ARG A 206 7.04 -9.14 -10.31
N PRO A 207 5.80 -9.50 -10.65
CA PRO A 207 4.83 -9.99 -9.66
C PRO A 207 5.32 -11.27 -8.97
N TRP A 208 5.03 -11.44 -7.69
CA TRP A 208 5.33 -12.69 -6.99
C TRP A 208 4.65 -13.91 -7.63
N GLY A 209 3.41 -13.76 -8.11
CA GLY A 209 2.63 -14.88 -8.62
C GLY A 209 2.45 -15.97 -7.56
N SER A 210 2.76 -17.22 -7.93
CA SER A 210 2.78 -18.39 -7.03
C SER A 210 4.16 -18.67 -6.41
N ARG A 211 5.18 -17.84 -6.68
CA ARG A 211 6.53 -18.05 -6.17
C ARG A 211 6.61 -17.83 -4.66
N PRO A 212 7.43 -18.62 -3.93
CA PRO A 212 7.74 -18.35 -2.53
C PRO A 212 8.31 -16.94 -2.36
N LYS A 213 7.85 -16.23 -1.34
CA LYS A 213 8.39 -14.89 -1.04
C LYS A 213 9.71 -15.03 -0.29
N THR A 214 10.77 -14.55 -0.88
CA THR A 214 12.13 -14.53 -0.31
C THR A 214 12.48 -13.19 0.33
N CYS A 215 11.65 -12.15 0.13
CA CYS A 215 11.79 -10.81 0.67
C CYS A 215 10.49 -10.31 1.28
N ASN A 216 10.57 -9.30 2.14
CA ASN A 216 9.39 -8.74 2.81
C ASN A 216 8.56 -7.80 1.93
N THR A 217 8.89 -7.62 0.65
CA THR A 217 8.09 -6.82 -0.28
C THR A 217 6.70 -7.45 -0.50
N TYR A 218 5.65 -6.62 -0.44
CA TYR A 218 4.28 -7.15 -0.45
C TYR A 218 3.78 -7.51 -1.86
N PHE A 219 3.96 -6.61 -2.82
CA PHE A 219 3.31 -6.71 -4.14
C PHE A 219 4.17 -7.34 -5.23
N TYR A 220 5.49 -7.36 -5.08
CA TYR A 220 6.40 -7.71 -6.15
C TYR A 220 7.67 -8.40 -5.62
N GLU A 221 8.27 -9.23 -6.45
CA GLU A 221 9.63 -9.74 -6.29
C GLU A 221 10.60 -8.61 -6.63
N PRO A 222 11.52 -8.21 -5.73
CA PRO A 222 12.45 -7.13 -6.00
C PRO A 222 13.69 -7.61 -6.75
N LEU A 223 14.41 -6.68 -7.35
CA LEU A 223 15.82 -6.84 -7.70
C LEU A 223 16.64 -6.91 -6.41
N VAL A 224 17.67 -7.77 -6.37
CA VAL A 224 18.44 -8.05 -5.13
C VAL A 224 19.94 -7.86 -5.26
N THR A 225 20.50 -7.84 -6.49
CA THR A 225 21.92 -7.56 -6.72
C THR A 225 22.20 -6.06 -6.64
N GLN A 226 23.39 -5.67 -6.21
CA GLN A 226 23.74 -4.26 -6.06
C GLN A 226 23.66 -3.52 -7.41
N ASP A 227 24.26 -4.09 -8.47
CA ASP A 227 24.25 -3.48 -9.81
C ASP A 227 22.82 -3.23 -10.33
N ALA A 228 21.91 -4.20 -10.20
CA ALA A 228 20.53 -4.04 -10.64
C ALA A 228 19.78 -3.01 -9.80
N ILE A 229 20.07 -2.92 -8.49
CA ILE A 229 19.50 -1.91 -7.60
C ILE A 229 20.05 -0.53 -7.97
N ASP A 230 21.35 -0.39 -8.20
CA ASP A 230 21.99 0.86 -8.61
C ASP A 230 21.32 1.42 -9.86
N LYS A 231 21.25 0.63 -10.93
CA LYS A 231 20.63 1.05 -12.19
C LYS A 231 19.17 1.47 -11.99
N SER A 232 18.39 0.70 -11.24
CA SER A 232 16.96 0.99 -11.01
C SER A 232 16.72 2.20 -10.13
N VAL A 233 17.52 2.38 -9.08
CA VAL A 233 17.46 3.55 -8.17
C VAL A 233 17.94 4.80 -8.90
N HIS A 234 19.04 4.72 -9.66
CA HIS A 234 19.55 5.85 -10.45
C HIS A 234 18.56 6.26 -11.54
N TRP A 235 17.90 5.29 -12.21
CA TRP A 235 16.86 5.62 -13.16
C TRP A 235 15.68 6.36 -12.49
N ALA A 236 15.24 5.90 -11.32
CA ALA A 236 14.15 6.53 -10.59
C ALA A 236 14.51 7.92 -10.05
N LEU A 237 15.70 8.08 -9.46
CA LEU A 237 16.24 9.37 -8.99
C LEU A 237 16.49 10.35 -10.15
N GLY A 238 16.65 9.86 -11.36
CA GLY A 238 16.74 10.68 -12.57
C GLY A 238 15.47 11.43 -12.93
N LEU A 239 14.32 11.16 -12.28
CA LEU A 239 13.13 12.00 -12.38
C LEU A 239 13.33 13.27 -11.52
N PRO A 240 13.42 14.45 -12.12
CA PRO A 240 13.59 15.69 -11.35
C PRO A 240 12.40 15.94 -10.42
N ASP A 241 12.63 16.61 -9.31
CA ASP A 241 11.62 17.05 -8.34
C ASP A 241 10.77 15.91 -7.75
N SER A 242 11.36 14.70 -7.69
CA SER A 242 10.70 13.53 -7.12
C SER A 242 11.51 12.91 -5.98
N PHE A 243 10.81 12.15 -5.15
CA PHE A 243 11.34 11.46 -3.99
C PHE A 243 11.09 9.96 -4.12
N VAL A 244 12.11 9.15 -3.93
CA VAL A 244 12.02 7.69 -4.06
C VAL A 244 11.84 7.06 -2.69
N ILE A 245 10.72 6.37 -2.48
CA ILE A 245 10.48 5.59 -1.26
C ILE A 245 11.15 4.22 -1.40
N THR A 246 11.92 3.82 -0.39
CA THR A 246 12.66 2.56 -0.36
C THR A 246 11.75 1.33 -0.43
N ALA A 247 12.30 0.20 -0.85
CA ALA A 247 11.59 -1.07 -0.84
C ALA A 247 11.28 -1.53 0.59
N GLY A 248 10.21 -2.30 0.74
CA GLY A 248 9.71 -2.75 2.03
C GLY A 248 10.47 -3.93 2.65
N ASP A 249 11.80 -3.93 2.57
CA ASP A 249 12.66 -4.99 3.08
C ASP A 249 13.93 -4.42 3.71
N ILE A 250 14.20 -4.76 4.98
CA ILE A 250 15.35 -4.26 5.73
C ILE A 250 16.69 -4.77 5.18
N GLN A 251 16.73 -5.94 4.55
CA GLN A 251 17.96 -6.51 3.98
C GLN A 251 18.36 -5.81 2.67
N LEU A 252 17.38 -5.23 1.96
CA LEU A 252 17.63 -4.47 0.73
C LEU A 252 17.91 -2.98 1.01
N LEU A 253 17.55 -2.49 2.18
CA LEU A 253 17.71 -1.08 2.54
C LEU A 253 19.13 -0.58 2.39
N PRO A 254 20.19 -1.25 2.93
CA PRO A 254 21.56 -0.79 2.78
C PRO A 254 21.97 -0.60 1.32
N LYS A 255 21.55 -1.53 0.44
CA LYS A 255 21.84 -1.48 -1.00
C LYS A 255 21.16 -0.30 -1.70
N VAL A 256 19.90 -0.02 -1.33
CA VAL A 256 19.15 1.12 -1.88
C VAL A 256 19.74 2.45 -1.42
N LEU A 257 20.14 2.54 -0.14
CA LEU A 257 20.78 3.75 0.40
C LEU A 257 22.16 3.99 -0.20
N ASP A 258 22.96 2.94 -0.38
CA ASP A 258 24.26 3.01 -1.04
C ASP A 258 24.12 3.44 -2.50
N ALA A 259 23.18 2.85 -3.25
CA ALA A 259 22.88 3.27 -4.61
C ALA A 259 22.51 4.76 -4.67
N ALA A 260 21.62 5.21 -3.79
CA ALA A 260 21.19 6.61 -3.75
C ALA A 260 22.31 7.57 -3.34
N ASN A 261 23.22 7.15 -2.45
CA ASN A 261 24.37 7.92 -2.02
C ASN A 261 25.41 8.12 -3.14
N ARG A 262 25.49 7.17 -4.08
CA ARG A 262 26.36 7.20 -5.26
C ARG A 262 25.65 7.73 -6.52
N PHE A 263 24.44 8.28 -6.39
CA PHE A 263 23.71 8.81 -7.54
C PHE A 263 24.40 10.04 -8.13
N GLU A 264 24.82 9.94 -9.37
CA GLU A 264 25.41 11.05 -10.15
C GLU A 264 24.55 11.39 -11.36
N LYS A 265 24.08 10.38 -12.08
CA LYS A 265 23.27 10.54 -13.28
C LYS A 265 22.22 9.43 -13.43
N ARG A 266 21.18 9.73 -14.19
CA ARG A 266 20.15 8.75 -14.55
C ARG A 266 20.76 7.62 -15.38
N THR A 267 20.41 6.37 -15.05
CA THR A 267 20.68 5.22 -15.90
C THR A 267 19.98 5.38 -17.26
N SER A 268 20.66 5.09 -18.34
CA SER A 268 20.12 5.22 -19.68
C SER A 268 18.99 4.21 -19.93
N ASP A 269 18.10 4.54 -20.86
CA ASP A 269 17.02 3.62 -21.26
C ASP A 269 17.55 2.37 -21.97
N GLU A 270 18.75 2.44 -22.56
CA GLU A 270 19.45 1.29 -23.15
C GLU A 270 19.89 0.29 -22.07
N GLU A 271 20.55 0.77 -21.01
CA GLU A 271 20.94 -0.05 -19.87
C GLU A 271 19.73 -0.66 -19.17
N MET A 272 18.66 0.10 -18.99
CA MET A 272 17.42 -0.41 -18.40
C MET A 272 16.76 -1.47 -19.28
N ARG A 273 16.81 -1.32 -20.62
CA ARG A 273 16.28 -2.30 -21.56
C ARG A 273 17.07 -3.61 -21.51
N ALA A 274 18.38 -3.54 -21.40
CA ALA A 274 19.24 -4.71 -21.20
C ALA A 274 18.86 -5.44 -19.88
N MET A 275 18.67 -4.71 -18.80
CA MET A 275 18.24 -5.26 -17.50
C MET A 275 16.90 -5.99 -17.58
N VAL A 276 15.96 -5.49 -18.37
CA VAL A 276 14.64 -6.17 -18.54
C VAL A 276 14.83 -7.61 -19.00
N HIS A 277 15.71 -7.84 -19.96
CA HIS A 277 16.02 -9.17 -20.48
C HIS A 277 16.85 -9.99 -19.48
N GLU A 278 17.91 -9.42 -18.94
CA GLU A 278 18.83 -10.10 -18.02
C GLU A 278 18.13 -10.62 -16.77
N PHE A 279 17.24 -9.81 -16.16
CA PHE A 279 16.57 -10.14 -14.91
C PHE A 279 15.14 -10.67 -15.08
N ASP A 280 14.68 -10.94 -16.30
CA ASP A 280 13.28 -11.35 -16.59
C ASP A 280 12.30 -10.41 -15.85
N MET A 281 12.44 -9.09 -16.10
CA MET A 281 11.58 -8.10 -15.47
C MET A 281 10.21 -8.07 -16.14
N GLN A 282 9.15 -7.92 -15.35
CA GLN A 282 7.77 -7.91 -15.83
C GLN A 282 6.98 -6.78 -15.19
N GLU A 283 6.02 -6.22 -15.90
CA GLU A 283 5.11 -5.23 -15.35
C GLU A 283 4.32 -5.82 -14.17
N ILE A 284 4.33 -5.11 -13.04
CA ILE A 284 3.76 -5.60 -11.77
C ILE A 284 2.25 -5.39 -11.64
N PHE A 285 1.61 -4.68 -12.56
CA PHE A 285 0.19 -4.36 -12.54
C PHE A 285 -0.60 -4.96 -13.71
N HIS A 286 -0.06 -5.94 -14.43
CA HIS A 286 -0.82 -6.65 -15.45
C HIS A 286 -2.13 -7.20 -14.86
N HIS A 287 -3.22 -7.03 -15.58
CA HIS A 287 -4.59 -7.41 -15.16
C HIS A 287 -4.69 -8.84 -14.61
N ALA A 288 -3.87 -9.77 -15.05
CA ALA A 288 -3.86 -11.15 -14.55
C ALA A 288 -3.30 -11.34 -13.14
N ALA A 289 -2.33 -10.51 -12.69
CA ALA A 289 -1.70 -10.65 -11.37
C ALA A 289 -2.48 -9.93 -10.26
N HIS A 290 -3.12 -8.80 -10.57
CA HIS A 290 -3.96 -8.06 -9.62
C HIS A 290 -5.40 -8.58 -9.54
N ALA A 291 -5.91 -9.23 -10.57
CA ALA A 291 -7.19 -9.91 -10.54
C ALA A 291 -7.26 -10.90 -9.36
N ARG A 292 -6.16 -11.62 -9.08
CA ARG A 292 -6.11 -12.59 -7.97
C ARG A 292 -6.06 -11.97 -6.56
N LEU A 293 -5.69 -10.70 -6.41
CA LEU A 293 -5.57 -10.04 -5.09
C LEU A 293 -6.71 -9.04 -4.77
N ARG A 294 -7.45 -8.57 -5.75
CA ARG A 294 -8.51 -7.55 -5.58
C ARG A 294 -9.88 -7.95 -6.07
N ASP A 295 -9.95 -8.98 -6.89
CA ASP A 295 -11.22 -9.33 -7.49
C ASP A 295 -12.05 -10.22 -6.57
N LYS A 296 -12.79 -9.55 -5.69
CA LYS A 296 -14.05 -10.03 -5.13
C LYS A 296 -15.21 -9.67 -6.09
N GLY A 297 -14.92 -9.43 -7.35
CA GLY A 297 -15.92 -9.22 -8.39
C GLY A 297 -16.79 -10.45 -8.57
N PRO A 298 -18.03 -10.32 -9.09
CA PRO A 298 -18.98 -11.42 -9.23
C PRO A 298 -18.48 -12.56 -10.15
N HIS A 299 -17.45 -12.33 -10.95
CA HIS A 299 -16.88 -13.30 -11.90
C HIS A 299 -15.68 -14.09 -11.39
N THR A 300 -15.12 -13.77 -10.21
CA THR A 300 -14.05 -14.58 -9.61
C THR A 300 -14.60 -15.74 -8.84
N TRP A 301 -13.80 -16.80 -8.65
CA TRP A 301 -14.20 -17.92 -7.81
C TRP A 301 -14.63 -17.43 -6.41
N GLY A 302 -13.88 -16.54 -5.76
CA GLY A 302 -14.24 -15.96 -4.46
C GLY A 302 -15.50 -15.07 -4.52
N GLY A 303 -15.72 -14.35 -5.61
CA GLY A 303 -16.94 -13.60 -5.89
C GLY A 303 -18.14 -14.50 -6.13
N GLN A 304 -17.96 -15.55 -6.91
CA GLN A 304 -18.97 -16.59 -7.19
C GLN A 304 -19.38 -17.33 -5.91
N VAL A 305 -18.42 -17.75 -5.08
CA VAL A 305 -18.67 -18.33 -3.75
C VAL A 305 -19.41 -17.34 -2.86
N SER A 306 -19.01 -16.07 -2.87
CA SER A 306 -19.68 -15.02 -2.08
C SER A 306 -21.13 -14.81 -2.52
N LYS A 307 -21.39 -14.85 -3.83
CA LYS A 307 -22.74 -14.77 -4.41
C LYS A 307 -23.55 -16.00 -4.02
N ALA A 308 -23.04 -17.20 -4.29
CA ALA A 308 -23.72 -18.47 -3.99
C ALA A 308 -24.05 -18.63 -2.49
N LEU A 309 -23.14 -18.23 -1.58
CA LEU A 309 -23.41 -18.23 -0.15
C LEU A 309 -24.50 -17.22 0.26
N LYS A 310 -24.65 -16.08 -0.42
CA LYS A 310 -25.78 -15.16 -0.19
C LYS A 310 -27.09 -15.74 -0.67
N GLU A 311 -27.07 -16.44 -1.80
CA GLU A 311 -28.25 -17.15 -2.33
C GLU A 311 -28.66 -18.28 -1.40
N LEU A 312 -27.73 -19.13 -0.94
CA LEU A 312 -27.99 -20.17 0.06
C LEU A 312 -28.61 -19.62 1.36
N ILE A 313 -28.14 -18.44 1.81
CA ILE A 313 -28.73 -17.75 2.96
C ILE A 313 -30.18 -17.35 2.67
N ARG A 314 -30.46 -16.75 1.52
CA ARG A 314 -31.82 -16.32 1.12
C ARG A 314 -32.77 -17.46 0.88
N GLU A 315 -32.29 -18.61 0.41
CA GLU A 315 -33.05 -19.83 0.15
C GLU A 315 -33.33 -20.64 1.42
N GLY A 316 -32.96 -20.16 2.59
CA GLY A 316 -33.20 -20.86 3.86
C GLY A 316 -32.30 -22.09 4.08
N PHE A 317 -31.19 -22.22 3.33
CA PHE A 317 -30.28 -23.37 3.49
C PHE A 317 -29.71 -23.47 4.90
N PHE A 318 -29.53 -22.35 5.60
CA PHE A 318 -28.99 -22.25 6.97
C PHE A 318 -30.05 -22.01 8.03
N GLU A 319 -31.36 -22.00 7.69
CA GLU A 319 -32.43 -21.73 8.64
C GLU A 319 -32.56 -22.83 9.71
N TYR A 320 -32.82 -22.38 10.95
CA TYR A 320 -33.04 -23.29 12.08
C TYR A 320 -34.29 -24.17 11.81
N PRO A 321 -34.27 -25.49 12.16
CA PRO A 321 -33.22 -26.19 12.95
C PRO A 321 -32.06 -26.75 12.13
N LYS A 322 -31.91 -26.41 10.84
CA LYS A 322 -30.90 -26.95 9.94
C LYS A 322 -29.53 -26.38 10.26
N ARG A 323 -28.68 -27.17 10.93
CA ARG A 323 -27.28 -26.84 11.14
C ARG A 323 -26.43 -27.47 10.05
N ARG A 324 -25.63 -26.65 9.31
CA ARG A 324 -24.89 -27.09 8.13
C ARG A 324 -23.40 -27.21 8.45
N ALA A 325 -22.84 -28.41 8.37
CA ALA A 325 -21.40 -28.63 8.39
C ALA A 325 -20.74 -28.10 7.11
N LEU A 326 -19.42 -27.89 7.13
CA LEU A 326 -18.67 -27.38 5.98
C LEU A 326 -18.88 -28.25 4.72
N GLU A 327 -18.91 -29.57 4.87
CA GLU A 327 -19.16 -30.51 3.77
C GLU A 327 -20.52 -30.30 3.07
N HIS A 328 -21.58 -29.99 3.83
CA HIS A 328 -22.90 -29.68 3.25
C HIS A 328 -22.85 -28.38 2.44
N VAL A 329 -22.10 -27.40 2.90
CA VAL A 329 -21.90 -26.14 2.17
C VAL A 329 -21.09 -26.38 0.91
N ILE A 330 -20.06 -27.20 0.96
CA ILE A 330 -19.25 -27.59 -0.19
C ILE A 330 -20.14 -28.24 -1.25
N LYS A 331 -20.90 -29.28 -0.91
CA LYS A 331 -21.84 -29.96 -1.82
C LYS A 331 -22.85 -28.99 -2.44
N ALA A 332 -23.37 -28.05 -1.65
CA ALA A 332 -24.30 -27.04 -2.15
C ALA A 332 -23.65 -26.02 -3.10
N LEU A 333 -22.37 -25.76 -2.98
CA LEU A 333 -21.60 -24.93 -3.91
C LEU A 333 -21.27 -25.69 -5.19
N GLU A 334 -20.95 -26.96 -5.09
CA GLU A 334 -20.67 -27.87 -6.25
C GLU A 334 -21.92 -28.04 -7.11
N SER A 335 -23.09 -28.23 -6.49
CA SER A 335 -24.36 -28.31 -7.23
C SER A 335 -24.70 -27.03 -8.01
N ARG A 336 -24.02 -25.92 -7.73
CA ARG A 336 -24.11 -24.63 -8.45
C ARG A 336 -22.95 -24.45 -9.46
N GLY A 337 -22.23 -25.53 -9.77
CA GLY A 337 -21.15 -25.51 -10.74
C GLY A 337 -19.84 -24.86 -10.25
N LEU A 338 -19.65 -24.72 -8.95
CA LEU A 338 -18.41 -24.17 -8.37
C LEU A 338 -17.42 -25.31 -8.08
N LEU A 339 -16.21 -25.24 -8.65
CA LEU A 339 -15.12 -26.18 -8.33
C LEU A 339 -14.60 -25.87 -6.92
N THR A 340 -14.72 -26.82 -5.97
CA THR A 340 -14.39 -26.64 -4.57
C THR A 340 -13.18 -27.42 -4.11
N GLU A 341 -12.71 -28.38 -4.89
CA GLU A 341 -11.56 -29.23 -4.59
C GLU A 341 -10.31 -28.39 -4.25
N GLY A 342 -9.68 -28.67 -3.11
CA GLY A 342 -8.53 -27.93 -2.59
C GLY A 342 -8.83 -26.49 -2.13
N LYS A 343 -10.10 -26.11 -1.96
CA LYS A 343 -10.51 -24.75 -1.58
C LYS A 343 -11.31 -24.68 -0.28
N GLU A 344 -11.34 -25.73 0.49
CA GLU A 344 -12.10 -25.88 1.74
C GLU A 344 -11.75 -24.79 2.76
N ALA A 345 -10.46 -24.45 2.90
CA ALA A 345 -9.99 -23.39 3.78
C ALA A 345 -10.56 -22.00 3.36
N ASN A 346 -10.67 -21.75 2.06
CA ASN A 346 -11.21 -20.50 1.53
C ASN A 346 -12.73 -20.41 1.77
N ILE A 347 -13.46 -21.50 1.65
CA ILE A 347 -14.91 -21.58 1.93
C ILE A 347 -15.13 -21.39 3.44
N SER A 348 -14.34 -22.04 4.28
CA SER A 348 -14.39 -21.87 5.74
C SER A 348 -14.13 -20.41 6.15
N ASN A 349 -13.15 -19.74 5.54
CA ASN A 349 -12.88 -18.32 5.76
C ASN A 349 -14.03 -17.41 5.31
N ALA A 350 -14.68 -17.74 4.21
CA ALA A 350 -15.84 -17.00 3.71
C ALA A 350 -17.06 -17.14 4.66
N LEU A 351 -17.28 -18.32 5.22
CA LEU A 351 -18.30 -18.57 6.26
C LEU A 351 -17.97 -17.82 7.57
N ALA A 352 -16.73 -17.90 8.04
CA ALA A 352 -16.28 -17.14 9.20
C ALA A 352 -16.48 -15.62 9.04
N GLY A 353 -16.28 -15.11 7.81
CA GLY A 353 -16.59 -13.72 7.49
C GLY A 353 -18.07 -13.36 7.65
N ARG A 354 -18.98 -14.27 7.37
CA ARG A 354 -20.43 -14.07 7.55
C ARG A 354 -20.86 -14.16 9.02
N VAL A 355 -20.22 -15.02 9.78
CA VAL A 355 -20.40 -15.07 11.24
C VAL A 355 -20.00 -13.75 11.88
N ARG A 356 -18.81 -13.20 11.52
CA ARG A 356 -18.36 -11.89 12.03
C ARG A 356 -19.28 -10.71 11.66
N LYS A 357 -20.04 -10.84 10.57
CA LYS A 357 -21.01 -9.83 10.12
C LYS A 357 -22.43 -10.07 10.64
N GLY A 358 -22.64 -11.07 11.48
CA GLY A 358 -23.96 -11.39 12.04
C GLY A 358 -24.93 -12.09 11.09
N PHE A 359 -24.49 -12.51 9.91
CA PHE A 359 -25.36 -13.22 8.94
C PHE A 359 -25.51 -14.71 9.26
N LEU A 360 -24.59 -15.29 9.99
CA LEU A 360 -24.59 -16.70 10.41
C LEU A 360 -24.13 -16.80 11.86
N LYS A 361 -24.62 -17.82 12.56
CA LYS A 361 -24.08 -18.33 13.82
C LYS A 361 -23.25 -19.59 13.57
N LYS A 362 -22.36 -19.95 14.48
CA LYS A 362 -21.57 -21.19 14.42
C LYS A 362 -21.37 -21.79 15.79
N SER A 363 -21.28 -23.12 15.83
CA SER A 363 -20.79 -23.87 17.02
C SER A 363 -19.87 -24.99 16.59
N LYS A 364 -19.02 -25.45 17.52
CA LYS A 364 -18.14 -26.60 17.31
C LYS A 364 -18.87 -27.88 17.77
N THR A 365 -18.81 -28.92 16.96
CA THR A 365 -19.30 -30.28 17.27
C THR A 365 -18.13 -31.26 17.24
N SER A 366 -18.34 -32.53 17.60
CA SER A 366 -17.35 -33.60 17.44
C SER A 366 -16.84 -33.75 16.00
N ASN A 367 -17.69 -33.41 15.00
CA ASN A 367 -17.42 -33.54 13.57
C ASN A 367 -17.04 -32.23 12.89
N GLY A 368 -16.67 -31.17 13.66
CA GLY A 368 -16.23 -29.90 13.13
C GLY A 368 -17.19 -28.73 13.37
N TRP A 369 -17.04 -27.65 12.59
CA TRP A 369 -17.88 -26.46 12.72
C TRP A 369 -19.19 -26.61 11.95
N VAL A 370 -20.29 -26.20 12.58
CA VAL A 370 -21.63 -26.09 11.94
C VAL A 370 -22.11 -24.66 11.95
N TYR A 371 -22.90 -24.29 10.93
CA TYR A 371 -23.38 -22.94 10.67
C TYR A 371 -24.92 -22.92 10.52
N TRP A 372 -25.57 -21.88 11.05
CA TRP A 372 -27.03 -21.70 10.93
C TRP A 372 -27.43 -20.21 11.04
N ILE A 373 -28.69 -19.91 10.75
CA ILE A 373 -29.40 -18.66 11.02
C ILE A 373 -30.50 -18.97 12.03
N GLU A 374 -30.71 -18.08 12.99
CA GLU A 374 -31.92 -18.10 13.83
C GLU A 374 -33.10 -17.53 13.11
#